data_0bdd3a24dd4bd327a98140449d8f5609
#
_entry.id   0bdd3a24dd4bd327a98140449d8f5609
#
_cell.length_a   1.000
_cell.length_b   1.000
_cell.length_c   1.000
_cell.angle_alpha   90.00
_cell.angle_beta   90.00
_cell.angle_gamma   90.00
#
_symmetry.space_group_name_H-M   'P 1'
#
loop_
_entity.id
_entity.type
_entity.pdbx_description
1 polymer ?
#
loop_
_entity_poly.entity_id
_entity_poly.type
_entity_poly.pdbx_seq_one_letter_code
_entity_poly.pdbx_strand_id
1 'polypeptide(L)'
;MKLRADLFFPLRLTPRKYPTGGTIFMEQNMFCYQCQETAGCSGCTKSGVCGKRPETAALQDLLIWTTKGLSAVTTQLRREGKTVDASVNHLITENLFTTITNVNFDDDTIRARIEATLETKALLAQLADCSALPEAALWNGTTDEFAAKAVTVGVLSTENEDIRSLRELITYGLKGLAAYTSHANVLLKENEEIDAFLQRALAATLDDSLSAEELTALALETGSYGVQGMALLDEANTSAYGNPEITTVDLGVGTRPGILVSGHDLRDLEMLLEQTANTGIDVYTHSEMLPAHYYPAFKKYEHFKGNYGNAWWKQKEEFESFNGPILMTTNCIVPPKDSYKNRIYTTGAVRYPGCPHIDGTIGETKDFSLLIEQAKHCAPPTELEQGTIVGGFAHAQVLALADQI
;
A
#
# COMPACT_ATOMS: atom_id res chain seq x y z
N MET A 1 3.79 -32.85 -8.20
CA MET A 1 3.34 -33.30 -6.86
C MET A 1 2.58 -32.11 -6.26
N LYS A 2 1.24 -32.14 -6.26
CA LYS A 2 0.43 -31.05 -5.70
C LYS A 2 0.71 -30.98 -4.19
N LEU A 3 1.30 -29.87 -3.74
CA LEU A 3 1.42 -29.56 -2.32
C LEU A 3 -0.02 -29.47 -1.75
N ARG A 4 -0.24 -30.12 -0.60
CA ARG A 4 -1.54 -30.06 0.07
C ARG A 4 -1.84 -28.61 0.44
N ALA A 5 -2.96 -28.10 -0.02
CA ALA A 5 -3.50 -26.77 0.28
C ALA A 5 -3.73 -26.52 1.80
N ASP A 6 -3.53 -27.56 2.63
CA ASP A 6 -3.85 -27.56 4.06
C ASP A 6 -2.75 -26.91 4.94
N LEU A 7 -1.64 -26.43 4.36
CA LEU A 7 -0.53 -25.81 5.10
C LEU A 7 -0.52 -24.27 5.10
N PHE A 8 -1.34 -23.65 4.30
CA PHE A 8 -1.44 -22.19 4.26
C PHE A 8 -2.76 -21.73 4.86
N PHE A 9 -2.75 -21.52 6.18
CA PHE A 9 -3.78 -20.71 6.83
C PHE A 9 -3.65 -19.27 6.34
N PRO A 10 -4.77 -18.54 6.11
CA PRO A 10 -4.70 -17.10 5.87
C PRO A 10 -3.92 -16.48 7.04
N LEU A 11 -2.81 -15.81 6.73
CA LEU A 11 -1.96 -15.13 7.70
C LEU A 11 -2.77 -14.00 8.36
N ARG A 12 -3.50 -14.32 9.44
CA ARG A 12 -4.02 -13.30 10.34
C ARG A 12 -2.84 -12.71 11.09
N LEU A 13 -2.37 -11.57 10.63
CA LEU A 13 -1.38 -10.76 11.34
C LEU A 13 -2.05 -10.21 12.61
N THR A 14 -2.11 -11.02 13.67
CA THR A 14 -2.54 -10.51 14.98
C THR A 14 -1.37 -9.68 15.54
N PRO A 15 -1.56 -8.39 15.79
CA PRO A 15 -0.50 -7.55 16.37
C PRO A 15 -0.14 -8.10 17.75
N ARG A 16 1.04 -8.69 17.87
CA ARG A 16 1.66 -8.98 19.17
C ARG A 16 2.16 -7.66 19.74
N LYS A 17 1.77 -7.32 20.97
CA LYS A 17 2.42 -6.21 21.68
C LYS A 17 3.84 -6.65 22.03
N TYR A 18 4.80 -6.08 21.33
CA TYR A 18 6.21 -6.27 21.67
C TYR A 18 6.54 -5.45 22.93
N PRO A 19 7.31 -6.01 23.89
CA PRO A 19 7.74 -5.23 25.04
C PRO A 19 8.53 -4.02 24.55
N THR A 20 8.17 -2.85 25.03
CA THR A 20 8.95 -1.61 24.84
C THR A 20 10.24 -1.71 25.67
N GLY A 21 11.09 -2.67 25.35
CA GLY A 21 12.43 -2.79 25.89
C GLY A 21 13.26 -1.64 25.33
N GLY A 22 13.72 -0.75 26.19
CA GLY A 22 14.58 0.36 25.82
C GLY A 22 15.90 -0.14 25.21
N THR A 23 15.88 -0.44 23.93
CA THR A 23 17.09 -0.56 23.14
C THR A 23 17.62 0.87 23.02
N ILE A 24 18.80 1.12 23.57
CA ILE A 24 19.55 2.36 23.38
C ILE A 24 19.83 2.42 21.86
N PHE A 25 18.95 3.09 21.12
CA PHE A 25 19.25 3.46 19.74
C PHE A 25 20.35 4.52 19.83
N MET A 26 21.57 4.15 19.42
CA MET A 26 22.55 5.14 19.00
C MET A 26 21.85 6.04 17.97
N GLU A 27 22.19 7.32 17.85
CA GLU A 27 21.62 8.25 16.86
C GLU A 27 21.57 7.57 15.49
N GLN A 28 20.46 6.91 15.19
CA GLN A 28 20.29 6.23 13.91
C GLN A 28 19.93 7.29 12.89
N ASN A 29 20.86 7.59 12.02
CA ASN A 29 20.57 8.33 10.81
C ASN A 29 19.75 7.42 9.88
N MET A 30 18.59 7.87 9.43
CA MET A 30 17.85 7.23 8.35
C MET A 30 18.34 7.74 7.00
N PHE A 31 18.02 7.04 5.93
CA PHE A 31 18.08 7.60 4.58
C PHE A 31 16.83 7.17 3.79
N CYS A 32 16.08 8.15 3.29
CA CYS A 32 14.90 7.90 2.46
C CYS A 32 14.75 9.01 1.43
N TYR A 33 14.63 8.64 0.15
CA TYR A 33 14.44 9.60 -0.96
C TYR A 33 13.40 9.12 -1.99
N GLN A 34 12.46 8.28 -1.56
CA GLN A 34 11.47 7.67 -2.46
C GLN A 34 10.32 8.59 -2.89
N CYS A 35 10.22 9.81 -2.38
CA CYS A 35 9.15 10.75 -2.75
C CYS A 35 9.72 12.13 -3.08
N GLN A 36 8.96 12.94 -3.84
CA GLN A 36 9.37 14.30 -4.22
C GLN A 36 9.49 15.26 -3.03
N GLU A 37 8.81 14.95 -1.90
CA GLU A 37 8.86 15.75 -0.67
C GLU A 37 10.13 15.52 0.16
N THR A 38 11.06 14.73 -0.35
CA THR A 38 12.28 14.39 0.39
C THR A 38 13.08 15.63 0.76
N ALA A 39 13.64 15.67 1.97
CA ALA A 39 14.28 16.84 2.54
C ALA A 39 15.41 17.39 1.62
N GLY A 40 15.29 18.64 1.22
CA GLY A 40 16.26 19.33 0.37
C GLY A 40 16.49 18.69 -1.00
N CYS A 41 15.57 17.90 -1.52
CA CYS A 41 15.70 17.10 -2.74
C CYS A 41 16.90 16.14 -2.75
N SER A 42 17.46 15.82 -1.58
CA SER A 42 18.66 14.99 -1.42
C SER A 42 18.49 13.77 -0.53
N GLY A 43 17.44 13.74 0.28
CA GLY A 43 17.12 12.63 1.15
C GLY A 43 16.76 13.06 2.58
N CYS A 44 15.83 12.35 3.20
CA CYS A 44 15.52 12.49 4.61
C CYS A 44 16.54 11.71 5.43
N THR A 45 17.31 12.38 6.29
CA THR A 45 18.40 11.76 7.05
C THR A 45 18.19 11.75 8.56
N LYS A 46 17.33 12.62 9.10
CA LYS A 46 16.99 12.70 10.53
C LYS A 46 15.58 12.21 10.83
N SER A 47 14.63 12.61 10.02
CA SER A 47 13.24 12.17 10.04
C SER A 47 12.63 12.40 8.66
N GLY A 48 11.64 11.62 8.27
CA GLY A 48 10.90 11.85 7.04
C GLY A 48 10.11 13.17 7.09
N VAL A 49 10.06 13.94 5.99
CA VAL A 49 9.15 15.08 5.83
C VAL A 49 7.69 14.65 6.06
N CYS A 50 7.36 13.40 5.69
CA CYS A 50 6.06 12.76 5.95
C CYS A 50 5.81 12.39 7.43
N GLY A 51 6.77 12.61 8.33
CA GLY A 51 6.69 12.22 9.74
C GLY A 51 7.25 10.82 10.07
N LYS A 52 7.84 10.10 9.11
CA LYS A 52 8.48 8.80 9.34
C LYS A 52 9.68 8.95 10.29
N ARG A 53 9.74 8.10 11.32
CA ARG A 53 10.86 8.06 12.25
C ARG A 53 12.00 7.19 11.71
N PRO A 54 13.24 7.40 12.17
CA PRO A 54 14.39 6.58 11.77
C PRO A 54 14.19 5.08 12.01
N GLU A 55 13.58 4.70 13.14
CA GLU A 55 13.30 3.31 13.50
C GLU A 55 12.31 2.68 12.51
N THR A 56 11.24 3.40 12.17
CA THR A 56 10.26 2.96 11.18
C THR A 56 10.89 2.81 9.80
N ALA A 57 11.77 3.74 9.40
CA ALA A 57 12.49 3.66 8.13
C ALA A 57 13.40 2.42 8.07
N ALA A 58 14.17 2.18 9.14
CA ALA A 58 15.06 1.02 9.24
C ALA A 58 14.29 -0.32 9.20
N LEU A 59 13.14 -0.40 9.88
CA LEU A 59 12.26 -1.58 9.81
C LEU A 59 11.67 -1.79 8.41
N GLN A 60 11.31 -0.72 7.70
CA GLN A 60 10.86 -0.80 6.30
C GLN A 60 11.99 -1.28 5.39
N ASP A 61 13.21 -0.82 5.57
CA ASP A 61 14.38 -1.28 4.81
C ASP A 61 14.62 -2.78 5.05
N LEU A 62 14.50 -3.24 6.30
CA LEU A 62 14.62 -4.67 6.64
C LEU A 62 13.48 -5.49 6.02
N LEU A 63 12.24 -4.99 6.04
CA LEU A 63 11.11 -5.65 5.39
C LEU A 63 11.33 -5.79 3.88
N ILE A 64 11.82 -4.73 3.22
CA ILE A 64 12.16 -4.77 1.79
C ILE A 64 13.26 -5.80 1.55
N TRP A 65 14.32 -5.80 2.35
CA TRP A 65 15.44 -6.72 2.20
C TRP A 65 15.03 -8.18 2.42
N THR A 66 14.22 -8.49 3.44
CA THR A 66 13.70 -9.84 3.67
C THR A 66 12.75 -10.29 2.56
N THR A 67 11.97 -9.35 2.00
CA THR A 67 11.10 -9.60 0.85
C THR A 67 11.91 -9.86 -0.43
N LYS A 68 13.04 -9.17 -0.64
CA LYS A 68 14.01 -9.50 -1.70
C LYS A 68 14.54 -10.95 -1.53
N GLY A 69 14.84 -11.35 -0.29
CA GLY A 69 15.26 -12.71 0.03
C GLY A 69 14.19 -13.77 -0.27
N LEU A 70 12.93 -13.52 0.12
CA LEU A 70 11.81 -14.40 -0.22
C LEU A 70 11.63 -14.47 -1.74
N SER A 71 11.76 -13.35 -2.44
CA SER A 71 11.66 -13.27 -3.91
C SER A 71 12.78 -14.05 -4.62
N ALA A 72 13.97 -14.12 -4.05
CA ALA A 72 15.04 -14.97 -4.57
C ALA A 72 14.69 -16.46 -4.46
N VAL A 73 14.09 -16.89 -3.35
CA VAL A 73 13.64 -18.28 -3.14
C VAL A 73 12.50 -18.62 -4.10
N THR A 74 11.49 -17.77 -4.23
CA THR A 74 10.35 -18.02 -5.16
C THR A 74 10.78 -18.01 -6.62
N THR A 75 11.74 -17.16 -6.98
CA THR A 75 12.35 -17.16 -8.31
C THR A 75 13.09 -18.46 -8.60
N GLN A 76 13.83 -18.98 -7.62
CA GLN A 76 14.52 -20.27 -7.74
C GLN A 76 13.52 -21.43 -7.89
N LEU A 77 12.44 -21.43 -7.10
CA LEU A 77 11.36 -22.43 -7.25
C LEU A 77 10.79 -22.46 -8.67
N ARG A 78 10.51 -21.28 -9.26
CA ARG A 78 10.03 -21.18 -10.64
C ARG A 78 11.05 -21.67 -11.66
N ARG A 79 12.34 -21.37 -11.47
CA ARG A 79 13.43 -21.91 -12.31
C ARG A 79 13.51 -23.44 -12.27
N GLU A 80 13.15 -24.04 -11.16
CA GLU A 80 13.06 -25.49 -10.97
C GLU A 80 11.72 -26.09 -11.45
N GLY A 81 10.86 -25.30 -12.10
CA GLY A 81 9.55 -25.72 -12.62
C GLY A 81 8.50 -25.94 -11.53
N LYS A 82 8.67 -25.34 -10.35
CA LYS A 82 7.72 -25.43 -9.24
C LYS A 82 6.80 -24.20 -9.23
N THR A 83 5.56 -24.39 -8.80
CA THR A 83 4.59 -23.31 -8.64
C THR A 83 4.76 -22.61 -7.30
N VAL A 84 4.44 -21.33 -7.26
CA VAL A 84 4.35 -20.50 -6.05
C VAL A 84 2.86 -20.25 -5.75
N ASP A 85 2.46 -20.41 -4.50
CA ASP A 85 1.08 -20.19 -4.09
C ASP A 85 0.71 -18.69 -4.16
N ALA A 86 -0.54 -18.38 -4.52
CA ALA A 86 -1.03 -17.00 -4.63
C ALA A 86 -0.88 -16.22 -3.31
N SER A 87 -1.03 -16.86 -2.16
CA SER A 87 -0.84 -16.22 -0.86
C SER A 87 0.60 -15.71 -0.65
N VAL A 88 1.59 -16.38 -1.22
CA VAL A 88 3.00 -15.92 -1.20
C VAL A 88 3.18 -14.72 -2.11
N ASN A 89 2.55 -14.73 -3.29
CA ASN A 89 2.56 -13.58 -4.20
C ASN A 89 1.92 -12.36 -3.53
N HIS A 90 0.77 -12.53 -2.88
CA HIS A 90 0.10 -11.48 -2.12
C HIS A 90 0.96 -10.95 -0.97
N LEU A 91 1.63 -11.83 -0.19
CA LEU A 91 2.52 -11.40 0.89
C LEU A 91 3.64 -10.49 0.37
N ILE A 92 4.30 -10.87 -0.74
CA ILE A 92 5.37 -10.06 -1.36
C ILE A 92 4.83 -8.72 -1.84
N THR A 93 3.70 -8.72 -2.54
CA THR A 93 3.03 -7.53 -3.05
C THR A 93 2.65 -6.57 -1.93
N GLU A 94 2.00 -7.07 -0.87
CA GLU A 94 1.60 -6.27 0.28
C GLU A 94 2.79 -5.74 1.09
N ASN A 95 3.88 -6.52 1.21
CA ASN A 95 5.11 -6.06 1.86
C ASN A 95 5.71 -4.85 1.13
N LEU A 96 5.74 -4.87 -0.20
CA LEU A 96 6.20 -3.73 -0.98
C LEU A 96 5.24 -2.55 -0.85
N PHE A 97 3.94 -2.78 -0.96
CA PHE A 97 2.93 -1.73 -0.86
C PHE A 97 2.97 -1.02 0.50
N THR A 98 3.06 -1.76 1.60
CA THR A 98 3.09 -1.18 2.96
C THR A 98 4.29 -0.28 3.22
N THR A 99 5.37 -0.38 2.40
CA THR A 99 6.57 0.45 2.52
C THR A 99 6.57 1.69 1.62
N ILE A 100 5.51 1.93 0.84
CA ILE A 100 5.40 3.13 0.01
C ILE A 100 5.25 4.37 0.90
N THR A 101 6.10 5.36 0.67
CA THR A 101 6.07 6.70 1.28
C THR A 101 5.51 6.75 2.71
N ASN A 102 4.25 7.16 2.86
CA ASN A 102 3.54 7.35 4.11
C ASN A 102 2.27 6.47 4.21
N VAL A 103 2.40 5.20 3.88
CA VAL A 103 1.34 4.20 4.04
C VAL A 103 1.30 3.68 5.48
N ASN A 104 2.42 3.21 6.01
CA ASN A 104 2.46 2.52 7.30
C ASN A 104 3.51 3.12 8.24
N PHE A 105 3.06 3.57 9.42
CA PHE A 105 3.87 4.11 10.51
C PHE A 105 3.87 3.21 11.75
N ASP A 106 3.28 2.02 11.67
CA ASP A 106 3.15 1.09 12.80
C ASP A 106 4.28 0.07 12.82
N ASP A 107 5.25 0.28 13.70
CA ASP A 107 6.44 -0.54 13.82
C ASP A 107 6.11 -1.99 14.18
N ASP A 108 5.07 -2.24 15.00
CA ASP A 108 4.68 -3.59 15.41
C ASP A 108 4.11 -4.38 14.22
N THR A 109 3.32 -3.73 13.37
CA THR A 109 2.83 -4.35 12.14
C THR A 109 3.96 -4.65 11.17
N ILE A 110 4.95 -3.74 11.04
CA ILE A 110 6.11 -3.98 10.15
C ILE A 110 6.95 -5.15 10.68
N ARG A 111 7.16 -5.26 11.99
CA ARG A 111 7.85 -6.42 12.60
C ARG A 111 7.11 -7.72 12.34
N ALA A 112 5.80 -7.75 12.53
CA ALA A 112 4.98 -8.93 12.24
C ALA A 112 5.06 -9.36 10.76
N ARG A 113 5.13 -8.40 9.83
CA ARG A 113 5.32 -8.70 8.41
C ARG A 113 6.71 -9.27 8.12
N ILE A 114 7.77 -8.79 8.78
CA ILE A 114 9.12 -9.35 8.67
C ILE A 114 9.10 -10.81 9.17
N GLU A 115 8.51 -11.08 10.34
CA GLU A 115 8.39 -12.44 10.88
C GLU A 115 7.67 -13.37 9.91
N ALA A 116 6.49 -12.97 9.40
CA ALA A 116 5.72 -13.74 8.44
C ALA A 116 6.51 -14.01 7.13
N THR A 117 7.28 -13.02 6.68
CA THR A 117 8.14 -13.16 5.50
C THR A 117 9.27 -14.17 5.73
N LEU A 118 9.90 -14.13 6.90
CA LEU A 118 10.97 -15.07 7.27
C LEU A 118 10.42 -16.50 7.44
N GLU A 119 9.28 -16.67 8.09
CA GLU A 119 8.61 -17.96 8.25
C GLU A 119 8.25 -18.57 6.88
N THR A 120 7.61 -17.79 6.01
CA THR A 120 7.26 -18.22 4.64
C THR A 120 8.51 -18.60 3.85
N LYS A 121 9.55 -17.76 3.91
CA LYS A 121 10.83 -18.02 3.25
C LYS A 121 11.49 -19.31 3.74
N ALA A 122 11.51 -19.55 5.05
CA ALA A 122 12.09 -20.76 5.64
C ALA A 122 11.37 -22.04 5.20
N LEU A 123 10.05 -21.99 5.05
CA LEU A 123 9.26 -23.11 4.53
C LEU A 123 9.56 -23.38 3.04
N LEU A 124 9.58 -22.33 2.22
CA LEU A 124 9.83 -22.45 0.78
C LEU A 124 11.28 -22.85 0.46
N ALA A 125 12.25 -22.39 1.24
CA ALA A 125 13.65 -22.75 1.07
C ALA A 125 13.93 -24.25 1.23
N GLN A 126 13.08 -24.99 1.94
CA GLN A 126 13.17 -26.45 2.03
C GLN A 126 12.82 -27.16 0.70
N LEU A 127 12.19 -26.44 -0.21
CA LEU A 127 11.68 -26.95 -1.48
C LEU A 127 12.59 -26.57 -2.67
N ALA A 128 13.56 -25.69 -2.50
CA ALA A 128 14.45 -25.15 -3.54
C ALA A 128 15.92 -25.43 -3.23
N ASP A 129 16.75 -25.47 -4.27
CA ASP A 129 18.20 -25.41 -4.07
C ASP A 129 18.63 -23.95 -3.82
N CYS A 130 18.83 -23.64 -2.54
CA CYS A 130 19.21 -22.30 -2.09
C CYS A 130 20.74 -22.11 -1.96
N SER A 131 21.57 -23.08 -2.35
CA SER A 131 23.02 -23.08 -2.12
C SER A 131 23.78 -21.90 -2.75
N ALA A 132 23.25 -21.33 -3.85
CA ALA A 132 23.83 -20.20 -4.57
C ALA A 132 23.03 -18.90 -4.39
N LEU A 133 22.04 -18.85 -3.50
CA LEU A 133 21.21 -17.66 -3.29
C LEU A 133 21.92 -16.63 -2.39
N PRO A 134 21.59 -15.32 -2.53
CA PRO A 134 22.19 -14.26 -1.75
C PRO A 134 21.83 -14.35 -0.26
N GLU A 135 22.60 -13.66 0.59
CA GLU A 135 22.44 -13.64 2.05
C GLU A 135 20.99 -13.40 2.49
N ALA A 136 20.27 -12.51 1.82
CA ALA A 136 18.87 -12.20 2.12
C ALA A 136 17.95 -13.44 2.04
N ALA A 137 18.23 -14.37 1.15
CA ALA A 137 17.49 -15.63 1.04
C ALA A 137 17.81 -16.60 2.19
N LEU A 138 18.99 -16.51 2.76
CA LEU A 138 19.51 -17.44 3.78
C LEU A 138 19.31 -16.93 5.21
N TRP A 139 19.33 -15.60 5.40
CA TRP A 139 19.19 -14.99 6.72
C TRP A 139 17.82 -15.24 7.33
N ASN A 140 17.80 -15.68 8.59
CA ASN A 140 16.57 -16.05 9.31
C ASN A 140 16.64 -15.63 10.78
N GLY A 141 16.93 -14.34 11.02
CA GLY A 141 17.10 -13.78 12.36
C GLY A 141 15.80 -13.65 13.14
N THR A 142 15.96 -13.51 14.44
CA THR A 142 14.87 -13.30 15.40
C THR A 142 14.53 -11.81 15.55
N THR A 143 13.39 -11.49 16.17
CA THR A 143 12.94 -10.11 16.41
C THR A 143 13.98 -9.25 17.13
N ASP A 144 14.76 -9.83 18.05
CA ASP A 144 15.84 -9.15 18.77
C ASP A 144 17.00 -8.72 17.87
N GLU A 145 17.19 -9.41 16.73
CA GLU A 145 18.24 -9.12 15.75
C GLU A 145 17.82 -8.10 14.70
N PHE A 146 16.51 -7.76 14.59
CA PHE A 146 15.99 -6.90 13.54
C PHE A 146 16.64 -5.52 13.53
N ALA A 147 16.78 -4.88 14.69
CA ALA A 147 17.40 -3.55 14.78
C ALA A 147 18.85 -3.54 14.31
N ALA A 148 19.64 -4.56 14.68
CA ALA A 148 21.04 -4.69 14.28
C ALA A 148 21.17 -4.99 12.77
N LYS A 149 20.27 -5.82 12.21
CA LYS A 149 20.28 -6.14 10.77
C LYS A 149 19.82 -4.97 9.92
N ALA A 150 18.78 -4.25 10.34
CA ALA A 150 18.19 -3.15 9.59
C ALA A 150 19.19 -2.05 9.22
N VAL A 151 20.13 -1.74 10.10
CA VAL A 151 21.17 -0.71 9.83
C VAL A 151 22.22 -1.14 8.79
N THR A 152 22.26 -2.41 8.42
CA THR A 152 23.23 -2.95 7.46
C THR A 152 22.66 -3.16 6.06
N VAL A 153 21.35 -3.06 5.89
CA VAL A 153 20.65 -3.46 4.65
C VAL A 153 19.85 -2.34 3.99
N GLY A 154 19.91 -1.12 4.51
CA GLY A 154 19.21 0.04 3.96
C GLY A 154 19.79 0.53 2.63
N VAL A 155 19.19 1.57 2.08
CA VAL A 155 19.53 2.16 0.77
C VAL A 155 21.02 2.41 0.60
N LEU A 156 21.69 2.92 1.63
CA LEU A 156 23.12 3.28 1.57
C LEU A 156 24.06 2.06 1.71
N SER A 157 23.56 0.85 1.86
CA SER A 157 24.40 -0.37 1.88
C SER A 157 25.07 -0.67 0.54
N THR A 158 24.55 -0.14 -0.56
CA THR A 158 25.20 -0.16 -1.88
C THR A 158 26.08 1.09 -2.03
N GLU A 159 27.40 0.91 -2.00
CA GLU A 159 28.36 2.05 -2.01
C GLU A 159 28.40 2.79 -3.34
N ASN A 160 28.41 2.04 -4.46
CA ASN A 160 28.40 2.63 -5.79
C ASN A 160 27.08 3.36 -6.05
N GLU A 161 27.16 4.69 -6.26
CA GLU A 161 25.98 5.54 -6.39
C GLU A 161 25.13 5.26 -7.63
N ASP A 162 25.74 4.93 -8.76
CA ASP A 162 25.02 4.60 -9.99
C ASP A 162 24.25 3.27 -9.84
N ILE A 163 24.92 2.25 -9.31
CA ILE A 163 24.30 0.95 -9.03
C ILE A 163 23.19 1.10 -7.99
N ARG A 164 23.43 1.84 -6.91
CA ARG A 164 22.43 2.15 -5.88
C ARG A 164 21.20 2.82 -6.49
N SER A 165 21.40 3.86 -7.29
CA SER A 165 20.31 4.61 -7.91
C SER A 165 19.47 3.74 -8.83
N LEU A 166 20.08 2.87 -9.63
CA LEU A 166 19.37 1.93 -10.49
C LEU A 166 18.60 0.87 -9.71
N ARG A 167 19.22 0.29 -8.67
CA ARG A 167 18.55 -0.68 -7.78
C ARG A 167 17.33 -0.08 -7.08
N GLU A 168 17.45 1.16 -6.61
CA GLU A 168 16.33 1.86 -5.97
C GLU A 168 15.26 2.29 -6.96
N LEU A 169 15.62 2.71 -8.17
CA LEU A 169 14.67 3.00 -9.23
C LEU A 169 13.82 1.75 -9.55
N ILE A 170 14.47 0.60 -9.70
CA ILE A 170 13.77 -0.68 -9.89
C ILE A 170 12.87 -0.98 -8.69
N THR A 171 13.41 -0.91 -7.47
CA THR A 171 12.64 -1.17 -6.24
C THR A 171 11.42 -0.26 -6.13
N TYR A 172 11.54 1.03 -6.44
CA TYR A 172 10.41 1.97 -6.40
C TYR A 172 9.39 1.70 -7.51
N GLY A 173 9.85 1.35 -8.72
CA GLY A 173 8.97 0.89 -9.80
C GLY A 173 8.17 -0.35 -9.39
N LEU A 174 8.84 -1.33 -8.75
CA LEU A 174 8.19 -2.55 -8.25
C LEU A 174 7.22 -2.28 -7.10
N LYS A 175 7.48 -1.29 -6.23
CA LYS A 175 6.50 -0.84 -5.23
C LYS A 175 5.24 -0.26 -5.89
N GLY A 176 5.41 0.55 -6.94
CA GLY A 176 4.28 1.07 -7.71
C GLY A 176 3.48 -0.05 -8.38
N LEU A 177 4.17 -1.00 -9.01
CA LEU A 177 3.55 -2.20 -9.59
C LEU A 177 2.79 -2.99 -8.52
N ALA A 178 3.39 -3.20 -7.34
CA ALA A 178 2.77 -3.89 -6.21
C ALA A 178 1.50 -3.20 -5.72
N ALA A 179 1.45 -1.86 -5.70
CA ALA A 179 0.24 -1.13 -5.34
C ALA A 179 -0.90 -1.38 -6.35
N TYR A 180 -0.61 -1.33 -7.65
CA TYR A 180 -1.61 -1.61 -8.68
C TYR A 180 -2.11 -3.05 -8.64
N THR A 181 -1.20 -4.02 -8.52
CA THR A 181 -1.59 -5.44 -8.43
C THR A 181 -2.34 -5.75 -7.14
N SER A 182 -1.97 -5.14 -6.00
CA SER A 182 -2.72 -5.29 -4.75
C SER A 182 -4.19 -4.86 -4.91
N HIS A 183 -4.45 -3.72 -5.55
CA HIS A 183 -5.81 -3.26 -5.81
C HIS A 183 -6.56 -4.18 -6.80
N ALA A 184 -5.89 -4.77 -7.77
CA ALA A 184 -6.48 -5.76 -8.66
C ALA A 184 -6.81 -7.07 -7.90
N ASN A 185 -5.91 -7.51 -7.01
CA ASN A 185 -6.06 -8.74 -6.24
C ASN A 185 -7.26 -8.69 -5.28
N VAL A 186 -7.55 -7.53 -4.65
CA VAL A 186 -8.75 -7.39 -3.80
C VAL A 186 -10.05 -7.51 -4.60
N LEU A 187 -10.00 -7.31 -5.93
CA LEU A 187 -11.08 -7.58 -6.88
C LEU A 187 -10.97 -8.95 -7.55
N LEU A 188 -10.15 -9.85 -7.01
CA LEU A 188 -9.92 -11.22 -7.49
C LEU A 188 -9.37 -11.29 -8.93
N LYS A 189 -8.60 -10.27 -9.33
CA LYS A 189 -7.85 -10.27 -10.58
C LYS A 189 -6.37 -10.42 -10.29
N GLU A 190 -5.78 -11.50 -10.81
CA GLU A 190 -4.38 -11.88 -10.59
C GLU A 190 -3.69 -12.13 -11.94
N ASN A 191 -2.37 -11.95 -11.97
CA ASN A 191 -1.55 -12.24 -13.13
C ASN A 191 -0.20 -12.83 -12.70
N GLU A 192 -0.04 -14.14 -12.89
CA GLU A 192 1.17 -14.89 -12.50
C GLU A 192 2.44 -14.38 -13.21
N GLU A 193 2.35 -13.85 -14.43
CA GLU A 193 3.52 -13.30 -15.15
C GLU A 193 4.01 -12.01 -14.49
N ILE A 194 3.07 -11.15 -14.04
CA ILE A 194 3.42 -9.94 -13.29
C ILE A 194 4.05 -10.31 -11.94
N ASP A 195 3.47 -11.28 -11.21
CA ASP A 195 4.00 -11.74 -9.93
C ASP A 195 5.40 -12.34 -10.08
N ALA A 196 5.59 -13.20 -11.09
CA ALA A 196 6.88 -13.81 -11.38
C ALA A 196 7.94 -12.75 -11.77
N PHE A 197 7.57 -11.77 -12.59
CA PHE A 197 8.45 -10.66 -12.94
C PHE A 197 8.84 -9.83 -11.72
N LEU A 198 7.85 -9.38 -10.94
CA LEU A 198 8.06 -8.56 -9.74
C LEU A 198 9.08 -9.22 -8.80
N GLN A 199 8.92 -10.51 -8.56
CA GLN A 199 9.80 -11.28 -7.67
C GLN A 199 11.20 -11.46 -8.29
N ARG A 200 11.29 -11.77 -9.58
CA ARG A 200 12.57 -11.90 -10.29
C ARG A 200 13.34 -10.57 -10.30
N ALA A 201 12.68 -9.48 -10.61
CA ALA A 201 13.30 -8.16 -10.66
C ALA A 201 13.72 -7.68 -9.27
N LEU A 202 12.90 -7.94 -8.25
CA LEU A 202 13.23 -7.61 -6.86
C LEU A 202 14.44 -8.41 -6.37
N ALA A 203 14.51 -9.72 -6.67
CA ALA A 203 15.65 -10.57 -6.34
C ALA A 203 16.93 -10.12 -7.07
N ALA A 204 16.83 -9.70 -8.32
CA ALA A 204 17.97 -9.21 -9.11
C ALA A 204 18.65 -7.98 -8.52
N THR A 205 17.92 -7.16 -7.73
CA THR A 205 18.54 -6.01 -7.01
C THR A 205 19.51 -6.43 -5.90
N LEU A 206 19.61 -7.71 -5.57
CA LEU A 206 20.60 -8.29 -4.63
C LEU A 206 21.85 -8.81 -5.33
N ASP A 207 21.86 -8.87 -6.66
CA ASP A 207 22.99 -9.43 -7.42
C ASP A 207 24.05 -8.37 -7.68
N ASP A 208 25.19 -8.52 -7.00
CA ASP A 208 26.34 -7.61 -7.12
C ASP A 208 27.12 -7.77 -8.44
N SER A 209 26.84 -8.81 -9.22
CA SER A 209 27.48 -9.03 -10.52
C SER A 209 26.83 -8.26 -11.66
N LEU A 210 25.60 -7.71 -11.46
CA LEU A 210 24.91 -6.98 -12.49
C LEU A 210 25.54 -5.61 -12.75
N SER A 211 25.83 -5.33 -14.01
CA SER A 211 26.34 -4.07 -14.50
C SER A 211 25.25 -2.97 -14.51
N ALA A 212 25.67 -1.71 -14.61
CA ALA A 212 24.74 -0.60 -14.76
C ALA A 212 23.87 -0.72 -16.03
N GLU A 213 24.41 -1.29 -17.11
CA GLU A 213 23.65 -1.53 -18.36
C GLU A 213 22.55 -2.57 -18.15
N GLU A 214 22.85 -3.68 -17.46
CA GLU A 214 21.85 -4.73 -17.15
C GLU A 214 20.78 -4.22 -16.19
N LEU A 215 21.15 -3.44 -15.19
CA LEU A 215 20.19 -2.79 -14.29
C LEU A 215 19.33 -1.75 -15.01
N THR A 216 19.87 -1.02 -15.98
CA THR A 216 19.11 -0.08 -16.82
C THR A 216 18.09 -0.83 -17.67
N ALA A 217 18.49 -1.95 -18.28
CA ALA A 217 17.56 -2.80 -19.03
C ALA A 217 16.43 -3.34 -18.13
N LEU A 218 16.76 -3.76 -16.89
CA LEU A 218 15.77 -4.22 -15.92
C LEU A 218 14.83 -3.09 -15.46
N ALA A 219 15.32 -1.86 -15.34
CA ALA A 219 14.49 -0.70 -15.01
C ALA A 219 13.47 -0.42 -16.14
N LEU A 220 13.88 -0.50 -17.41
CA LEU A 220 12.98 -0.37 -18.55
C LEU A 220 11.96 -1.52 -18.62
N GLU A 221 12.39 -2.74 -18.35
CA GLU A 221 11.49 -3.90 -18.25
C GLU A 221 10.47 -3.70 -17.11
N THR A 222 10.89 -3.16 -15.96
CA THR A 222 9.99 -2.79 -14.85
C THR A 222 8.92 -1.80 -15.30
N GLY A 223 9.27 -0.83 -16.12
CA GLY A 223 8.30 0.09 -16.72
C GLY A 223 7.28 -0.62 -17.63
N SER A 224 7.73 -1.60 -18.42
CA SER A 224 6.84 -2.38 -19.28
C SER A 224 5.83 -3.22 -18.48
N TYR A 225 6.27 -3.84 -17.38
CA TYR A 225 5.36 -4.53 -16.47
C TYR A 225 4.49 -3.57 -15.65
N GLY A 226 4.96 -2.35 -15.41
CA GLY A 226 4.15 -1.28 -14.85
C GLY A 226 2.90 -0.98 -15.71
N VAL A 227 3.07 -0.91 -17.03
CA VAL A 227 1.93 -0.76 -17.98
C VAL A 227 0.97 -1.95 -17.88
N GLN A 228 1.48 -3.18 -17.79
CA GLN A 228 0.64 -4.38 -17.64
C GLN A 228 -0.12 -4.39 -16.31
N GLY A 229 0.53 -3.96 -15.21
CA GLY A 229 -0.12 -3.85 -13.90
C GLY A 229 -1.23 -2.79 -13.87
N MET A 230 -1.02 -1.64 -14.53
CA MET A 230 -2.06 -0.62 -14.70
C MET A 230 -3.23 -1.15 -15.56
N ALA A 231 -2.95 -1.90 -16.63
CA ALA A 231 -3.99 -2.51 -17.45
C ALA A 231 -4.79 -3.56 -16.68
N LEU A 232 -4.13 -4.37 -15.83
CA LEU A 232 -4.79 -5.34 -14.95
C LEU A 232 -5.72 -4.64 -13.95
N LEU A 233 -5.28 -3.53 -13.35
CA LEU A 233 -6.09 -2.75 -12.43
C LEU A 233 -7.27 -2.07 -13.14
N ASP A 234 -7.05 -1.53 -14.34
CA ASP A 234 -8.14 -0.93 -15.14
C ASP A 234 -9.19 -1.99 -15.49
N GLU A 235 -8.77 -3.19 -15.92
CA GLU A 235 -9.68 -4.32 -16.16
C GLU A 235 -10.44 -4.71 -14.88
N ALA A 236 -9.76 -4.78 -13.73
CA ALA A 236 -10.38 -5.13 -12.46
C ALA A 236 -11.47 -4.10 -12.08
N ASN A 237 -11.13 -2.82 -12.11
CA ASN A 237 -12.05 -1.74 -11.75
C ASN A 237 -13.22 -1.62 -12.73
N THR A 238 -12.96 -1.66 -14.04
CA THR A 238 -14.02 -1.49 -15.05
C THR A 238 -14.94 -2.69 -15.15
N SER A 239 -14.43 -3.91 -14.91
CA SER A 239 -15.24 -5.12 -14.80
C SER A 239 -16.17 -5.10 -13.59
N ALA A 240 -15.71 -4.56 -12.45
CA ALA A 240 -16.48 -4.50 -11.22
C ALA A 240 -17.46 -3.31 -11.18
N TYR A 241 -17.01 -2.13 -11.65
CA TYR A 241 -17.71 -0.85 -11.41
C TYR A 241 -18.19 -0.14 -12.68
N GLY A 242 -17.88 -0.68 -13.86
CA GLY A 242 -18.16 -0.06 -15.15
C GLY A 242 -17.09 0.95 -15.57
N ASN A 243 -17.15 1.40 -16.82
CA ASN A 243 -16.21 2.42 -17.32
C ASN A 243 -16.51 3.78 -16.67
N PRO A 244 -15.49 4.54 -16.28
CA PRO A 244 -15.68 5.90 -15.79
C PRO A 244 -16.46 6.77 -16.78
N GLU A 245 -17.36 7.62 -16.25
CA GLU A 245 -18.20 8.53 -17.02
C GLU A 245 -17.95 9.97 -16.60
N ILE A 246 -18.09 10.91 -17.55
CA ILE A 246 -18.04 12.34 -17.23
C ILE A 246 -19.12 12.64 -16.18
N THR A 247 -18.67 13.08 -15.02
CA THR A 247 -19.51 13.24 -13.84
C THR A 247 -19.25 14.57 -13.16
N THR A 248 -20.32 15.26 -12.79
CA THR A 248 -20.27 16.43 -11.92
C THR A 248 -20.35 15.95 -10.47
N VAL A 249 -19.36 16.27 -9.66
CA VAL A 249 -19.26 15.90 -8.25
C VAL A 249 -19.45 17.15 -7.39
N ASP A 250 -20.31 17.05 -6.38
CA ASP A 250 -20.57 18.13 -5.43
C ASP A 250 -19.40 18.27 -4.44
N LEU A 251 -19.05 19.51 -4.09
CA LEU A 251 -18.05 19.85 -3.07
C LEU A 251 -18.67 20.31 -1.76
N GLY A 252 -20.00 20.53 -1.75
CA GLY A 252 -20.75 20.91 -0.56
C GLY A 252 -21.05 19.73 0.36
N VAL A 253 -21.63 20.03 1.52
CA VAL A 253 -21.98 19.03 2.54
C VAL A 253 -23.49 18.95 2.77
N GLY A 254 -23.95 17.76 3.17
CA GLY A 254 -25.32 17.51 3.61
C GLY A 254 -25.54 17.88 5.09
N THR A 255 -26.74 17.59 5.55
CA THR A 255 -27.16 17.86 6.94
C THR A 255 -27.11 16.64 7.85
N ARG A 256 -26.70 15.50 7.32
CA ARG A 256 -26.59 14.23 8.08
C ARG A 256 -25.16 14.01 8.55
N PRO A 257 -24.95 13.20 9.61
CA PRO A 257 -23.62 12.71 9.95
C PRO A 257 -22.95 12.07 8.76
N GLY A 258 -21.61 12.16 8.69
CA GLY A 258 -20.86 11.66 7.54
C GLY A 258 -19.70 10.76 7.92
N ILE A 259 -19.29 9.92 6.96
CA ILE A 259 -18.02 9.19 6.95
C ILE A 259 -17.20 9.70 5.78
N LEU A 260 -15.91 10.01 6.04
CA LEU A 260 -14.96 10.45 5.03
C LEU A 260 -14.08 9.27 4.62
N VAL A 261 -13.92 9.04 3.31
CA VAL A 261 -13.07 7.96 2.79
C VAL A 261 -11.92 8.55 1.99
N SER A 262 -10.70 8.26 2.40
CA SER A 262 -9.47 8.73 1.75
C SER A 262 -8.57 7.54 1.34
N GLY A 263 -7.77 7.72 0.30
CA GLY A 263 -6.93 6.69 -0.29
C GLY A 263 -7.44 6.25 -1.66
N HIS A 264 -7.29 4.96 -2.01
CA HIS A 264 -7.50 4.51 -3.39
C HIS A 264 -8.35 3.24 -3.52
N ASP A 265 -8.70 2.55 -2.43
CA ASP A 265 -9.34 1.23 -2.48
C ASP A 265 -10.85 1.35 -2.73
N LEU A 266 -11.27 1.04 -3.97
CA LEU A 266 -12.68 1.09 -4.36
C LEU A 266 -13.49 -0.07 -3.75
N ARG A 267 -12.87 -1.21 -3.43
CA ARG A 267 -13.57 -2.34 -2.81
C ARG A 267 -13.96 -2.02 -1.37
N ASP A 268 -13.08 -1.36 -0.63
CA ASP A 268 -13.40 -0.88 0.72
C ASP A 268 -14.54 0.16 0.70
N LEU A 269 -14.50 1.08 -0.27
CA LEU A 269 -15.58 2.04 -0.46
C LEU A 269 -16.91 1.34 -0.79
N GLU A 270 -16.91 0.35 -1.69
CA GLU A 270 -18.11 -0.42 -2.03
C GLU A 270 -18.72 -1.08 -0.80
N MET A 271 -17.91 -1.83 -0.04
CA MET A 271 -18.38 -2.51 1.16
C MET A 271 -18.92 -1.53 2.23
N LEU A 272 -18.28 -0.35 2.35
CA LEU A 272 -18.77 0.69 3.26
C LEU A 272 -20.10 1.26 2.78
N LEU A 273 -20.26 1.55 1.49
CA LEU A 273 -21.50 2.07 0.91
C LEU A 273 -22.65 1.07 1.08
N GLU A 274 -22.39 -0.23 0.92
CA GLU A 274 -23.39 -1.28 1.19
C GLU A 274 -23.82 -1.30 2.65
N GLN A 275 -22.87 -1.21 3.59
CA GLN A 275 -23.15 -1.28 5.04
C GLN A 275 -23.75 0.02 5.59
N THR A 276 -23.54 1.16 4.94
CA THR A 276 -24.14 2.43 5.35
C THR A 276 -25.49 2.71 4.71
N ALA A 277 -25.96 1.87 3.80
CA ALA A 277 -27.28 2.00 3.16
C ALA A 277 -28.40 2.03 4.21
N ASN A 278 -29.30 3.02 4.11
CA ASN A 278 -30.44 3.24 5.01
C ASN A 278 -30.09 3.52 6.49
N THR A 279 -28.83 3.84 6.81
CA THR A 279 -28.40 4.17 8.19
C THR A 279 -28.60 5.63 8.57
N GLY A 280 -28.91 6.51 7.60
CA GLY A 280 -28.98 7.96 7.80
C GLY A 280 -27.62 8.65 7.82
N ILE A 281 -26.55 7.96 7.40
CA ILE A 281 -25.18 8.47 7.31
C ILE A 281 -24.86 8.77 5.84
N ASP A 282 -24.22 9.91 5.58
CA ASP A 282 -23.68 10.26 4.28
C ASP A 282 -22.21 9.83 4.17
N VAL A 283 -21.78 9.43 2.97
CA VAL A 283 -20.39 9.07 2.68
C VAL A 283 -19.79 10.09 1.71
N TYR A 284 -18.59 10.53 2.01
CA TYR A 284 -17.83 11.51 1.22
C TYR A 284 -16.46 10.94 0.85
N THR A 285 -15.98 11.29 -0.33
CA THR A 285 -14.58 11.04 -0.69
C THR A 285 -13.71 12.22 -0.27
N HIS A 286 -12.39 11.92 -0.17
CA HIS A 286 -11.37 12.93 0.07
C HIS A 286 -10.17 12.66 -0.85
N SER A 287 -9.60 13.75 -1.41
CA SER A 287 -8.35 13.71 -2.18
C SER A 287 -8.42 12.69 -3.34
N GLU A 288 -7.54 11.71 -3.34
CA GLU A 288 -7.37 10.72 -4.41
C GLU A 288 -8.51 9.69 -4.52
N MET A 289 -9.46 9.68 -3.59
CA MET A 289 -10.69 8.89 -3.70
C MET A 289 -11.77 9.57 -4.58
N LEU A 290 -11.59 10.83 -4.96
CA LEU A 290 -12.52 11.55 -5.84
C LEU A 290 -12.93 10.77 -7.12
N PRO A 291 -12.03 10.05 -7.81
CA PRO A 291 -12.39 9.28 -9.00
C PRO A 291 -13.45 8.20 -8.79
N ALA A 292 -13.72 7.77 -7.56
CA ALA A 292 -14.78 6.80 -7.27
C ALA A 292 -16.16 7.27 -7.79
N HIS A 293 -16.43 8.59 -7.77
CA HIS A 293 -17.68 9.17 -8.25
C HIS A 293 -17.90 8.98 -9.76
N TYR A 294 -16.84 8.67 -10.52
CA TYR A 294 -16.94 8.55 -11.96
C TYR A 294 -17.41 7.16 -12.40
N TYR A 295 -17.39 6.17 -11.51
CA TYR A 295 -17.80 4.81 -11.81
C TYR A 295 -19.31 4.62 -11.69
N PRO A 296 -19.99 4.07 -12.72
CA PRO A 296 -21.46 3.89 -12.74
C PRO A 296 -22.01 3.12 -11.53
N ALA A 297 -21.28 2.07 -11.08
CA ALA A 297 -21.75 1.21 -10.00
C ALA A 297 -21.99 1.95 -8.67
N PHE A 298 -21.29 3.05 -8.42
CA PHE A 298 -21.45 3.84 -7.19
C PHE A 298 -22.58 4.85 -7.26
N LYS A 299 -23.07 5.21 -8.45
CA LYS A 299 -24.14 6.21 -8.65
C LYS A 299 -25.51 5.76 -8.10
N LYS A 300 -25.68 4.48 -7.81
CA LYS A 300 -26.91 3.93 -7.19
C LYS A 300 -27.08 4.31 -5.70
N TYR A 301 -26.00 4.77 -5.05
CA TYR A 301 -26.03 5.07 -3.61
C TYR A 301 -26.35 6.54 -3.38
N GLU A 302 -27.60 6.85 -3.02
CA GLU A 302 -28.05 8.25 -2.79
C GLU A 302 -27.31 8.96 -1.64
N HIS A 303 -26.77 8.20 -0.68
CA HIS A 303 -26.00 8.70 0.45
C HIS A 303 -24.51 8.87 0.13
N PHE A 304 -24.05 8.54 -1.06
CA PHE A 304 -22.73 8.87 -1.58
C PHE A 304 -22.76 10.29 -2.15
N LYS A 305 -22.36 11.28 -1.35
CA LYS A 305 -22.73 12.69 -1.57
C LYS A 305 -21.80 13.44 -2.51
N GLY A 306 -20.51 13.43 -2.22
CA GLY A 306 -19.57 14.24 -2.97
C GLY A 306 -18.16 14.12 -2.42
N ASN A 307 -17.32 15.07 -2.80
CA ASN A 307 -15.94 15.14 -2.34
C ASN A 307 -15.77 16.25 -1.32
N TYR A 308 -15.18 15.93 -0.17
CA TYR A 308 -14.90 16.86 0.91
C TYR A 308 -13.40 17.15 0.97
N GLY A 309 -13.04 18.41 0.96
CA GLY A 309 -11.65 18.84 1.03
C GLY A 309 -10.89 18.64 -0.28
N ASN A 310 -9.57 18.73 -0.20
CA ASN A 310 -8.69 18.89 -1.34
C ASN A 310 -7.55 17.83 -1.33
N ALA A 311 -6.29 18.29 -1.39
CA ALA A 311 -5.14 17.43 -1.48
C ALA A 311 -4.71 16.88 -0.10
N TRP A 312 -4.00 15.73 -0.11
CA TRP A 312 -3.58 15.01 1.09
C TRP A 312 -2.83 15.86 2.13
N TRP A 313 -2.09 16.87 1.74
CA TRP A 313 -1.35 17.74 2.68
C TRP A 313 -2.24 18.69 3.49
N LYS A 314 -3.52 18.83 3.13
CA LYS A 314 -4.51 19.61 3.88
C LYS A 314 -5.27 18.78 4.94
N GLN A 315 -5.00 17.50 5.07
CA GLN A 315 -5.70 16.58 5.98
C GLN A 315 -5.85 17.13 7.40
N LYS A 316 -4.83 17.85 7.92
CA LYS A 316 -4.84 18.32 9.31
C LYS A 316 -5.97 19.30 9.63
N GLU A 317 -6.36 20.13 8.67
CA GLU A 317 -7.45 21.09 8.78
C GLU A 317 -8.77 20.44 8.38
N GLU A 318 -8.77 19.71 7.29
CA GLU A 318 -9.97 19.12 6.68
C GLU A 318 -10.53 17.96 7.52
N PHE A 319 -9.69 17.10 8.07
CA PHE A 319 -10.12 16.00 8.94
C PHE A 319 -10.66 16.51 10.29
N GLU A 320 -10.13 17.63 10.77
CA GLU A 320 -10.62 18.26 12.00
C GLU A 320 -12.05 18.79 11.80
N SER A 321 -12.31 19.50 10.69
CA SER A 321 -13.60 20.13 10.37
C SER A 321 -14.66 19.16 9.87
N PHE A 322 -14.27 17.93 9.46
CA PHE A 322 -15.25 16.94 8.98
C PHE A 322 -16.21 16.46 10.06
N ASN A 323 -15.82 16.50 11.33
CA ASN A 323 -16.55 16.06 12.52
C ASN A 323 -16.82 14.56 12.63
N GLY A 324 -17.03 13.84 11.53
CA GLY A 324 -17.28 12.39 11.48
C GLY A 324 -16.02 11.53 11.43
N PRO A 325 -16.16 10.19 11.44
CA PRO A 325 -15.06 9.25 11.27
C PRO A 325 -14.43 9.36 9.87
N ILE A 326 -13.14 8.99 9.81
CA ILE A 326 -12.33 9.00 8.60
C ILE A 326 -11.82 7.58 8.36
N LEU A 327 -12.07 7.01 7.19
CA LEU A 327 -11.53 5.74 6.74
C LEU A 327 -10.35 5.99 5.79
N MET A 328 -9.15 5.60 6.24
CA MET A 328 -7.96 5.60 5.41
C MET A 328 -7.79 4.21 4.78
N THR A 329 -7.94 4.12 3.47
CA THR A 329 -7.85 2.84 2.75
C THR A 329 -6.42 2.55 2.27
N THR A 330 -5.66 3.58 1.93
CA THR A 330 -4.26 3.51 1.51
C THR A 330 -3.51 4.79 1.92
N ASN A 331 -2.33 5.05 1.31
CA ASN A 331 -1.65 6.34 1.40
C ASN A 331 -2.56 7.47 0.83
N CYS A 332 -2.33 8.74 1.10
CA CYS A 332 -1.32 9.22 2.05
C CYS A 332 -1.95 9.44 3.42
N ILE A 333 -1.43 8.83 4.48
CA ILE A 333 -1.81 9.27 5.82
C ILE A 333 -0.79 10.29 6.33
N VAL A 334 -1.29 11.44 6.79
CA VAL A 334 -0.49 12.45 7.49
C VAL A 334 -0.62 12.21 8.99
N PRO A 335 0.47 12.31 9.79
CA PRO A 335 0.37 12.16 11.24
C PRO A 335 -0.78 12.97 11.81
N PRO A 336 -1.81 12.31 12.38
CA PRO A 336 -3.04 12.98 12.81
C PRO A 336 -2.80 13.80 14.08
N LYS A 337 -3.59 14.89 14.23
CA LYS A 337 -3.67 15.62 15.48
C LYS A 337 -4.47 14.81 16.52
N ASP A 338 -4.14 14.97 17.80
CA ASP A 338 -4.84 14.31 18.90
C ASP A 338 -6.34 14.64 18.94
N SER A 339 -6.72 15.83 18.44
CA SER A 339 -8.11 16.30 18.38
C SER A 339 -9.06 15.43 17.56
N TYR A 340 -8.54 14.71 16.54
CA TYR A 340 -9.36 13.85 15.67
C TYR A 340 -8.79 12.43 15.47
N LYS A 341 -7.65 12.12 16.06
CA LYS A 341 -7.01 10.79 15.91
C LYS A 341 -7.94 9.62 16.27
N ASN A 342 -8.79 9.82 17.27
CA ASN A 342 -9.80 8.84 17.71
C ASN A 342 -10.94 8.60 16.71
N ARG A 343 -11.00 9.37 15.62
CA ARG A 343 -11.96 9.23 14.53
C ARG A 343 -11.35 8.60 13.27
N ILE A 344 -10.03 8.32 13.27
CA ILE A 344 -9.34 7.69 12.15
C ILE A 344 -9.38 6.18 12.30
N TYR A 345 -9.85 5.53 11.25
CA TYR A 345 -9.80 4.09 11.04
C TYR A 345 -8.93 3.80 9.82
N THR A 346 -8.21 2.68 9.84
CA THR A 346 -7.34 2.26 8.74
C THR A 346 -7.74 0.88 8.24
N THR A 347 -7.45 0.57 6.99
CA THR A 347 -7.63 -0.77 6.40
C THR A 347 -6.44 -1.13 5.50
N GLY A 348 -6.37 -2.38 5.06
CA GLY A 348 -5.36 -2.85 4.10
C GLY A 348 -3.93 -2.62 4.58
N ALA A 349 -3.12 -2.02 3.71
CA ALA A 349 -1.71 -1.74 3.99
C ALA A 349 -1.47 -0.54 4.91
N VAL A 350 -2.46 0.38 5.04
CA VAL A 350 -2.27 1.60 5.81
C VAL A 350 -2.42 1.34 7.31
N ARG A 351 -1.46 1.85 8.09
CA ARG A 351 -1.47 1.75 9.56
C ARG A 351 -0.90 3.03 10.19
N TYR A 352 -1.49 3.41 11.31
CA TYR A 352 -0.94 4.47 12.15
C TYR A 352 -1.09 4.09 13.63
N PRO A 353 -0.04 4.27 14.47
CA PRO A 353 -0.07 3.88 15.88
C PRO A 353 -1.24 4.50 16.64
N GLY A 354 -2.05 3.66 17.28
CA GLY A 354 -3.19 4.06 18.09
C GLY A 354 -4.47 4.40 17.29
N CYS A 355 -4.49 4.22 15.98
CA CYS A 355 -5.71 4.23 15.18
C CYS A 355 -6.28 2.82 15.06
N PRO A 356 -7.61 2.61 15.24
CA PRO A 356 -8.24 1.32 14.98
C PRO A 356 -7.99 0.85 13.55
N HIS A 357 -7.73 -0.44 13.38
CA HIS A 357 -7.60 -1.05 12.06
C HIS A 357 -8.74 -2.04 11.81
N ILE A 358 -9.30 -1.97 10.61
CA ILE A 358 -10.34 -2.88 10.14
C ILE A 358 -9.66 -3.94 9.30
N ASP A 359 -9.50 -5.14 9.87
CA ASP A 359 -8.89 -6.28 9.20
C ASP A 359 -9.83 -6.87 8.14
N GLY A 360 -9.25 -7.56 7.17
CA GLY A 360 -9.97 -8.32 6.16
C GLY A 360 -9.03 -9.09 5.26
N THR A 361 -9.52 -10.18 4.71
CA THR A 361 -8.82 -11.04 3.76
C THR A 361 -9.35 -10.79 2.35
N ILE A 362 -8.52 -10.97 1.32
CA ILE A 362 -8.95 -10.91 -0.08
C ILE A 362 -10.14 -11.85 -0.30
N GLY A 363 -11.22 -11.33 -0.88
CA GLY A 363 -12.46 -12.07 -1.14
C GLY A 363 -13.46 -12.10 0.03
N GLU A 364 -13.10 -11.63 1.22
CA GLU A 364 -14.01 -11.52 2.36
C GLU A 364 -14.60 -10.10 2.48
N THR A 365 -15.72 -9.99 3.18
CA THR A 365 -16.33 -8.69 3.50
C THR A 365 -15.78 -8.19 4.82
N LYS A 366 -15.25 -6.97 4.83
CA LYS A 366 -14.79 -6.27 6.04
C LYS A 366 -15.98 -5.77 6.85
N ASP A 367 -15.85 -5.73 8.17
CA ASP A 367 -16.86 -5.21 9.08
C ASP A 367 -16.56 -3.74 9.46
N PHE A 368 -17.37 -2.82 8.95
CA PHE A 368 -17.30 -1.40 9.24
C PHE A 368 -18.22 -0.93 10.37
N SER A 369 -18.82 -1.86 11.13
CA SER A 369 -19.82 -1.54 12.16
C SER A 369 -19.32 -0.53 13.20
N LEU A 370 -18.07 -0.64 13.67
CA LEU A 370 -17.50 0.29 14.65
C LEU A 370 -17.42 1.74 14.10
N LEU A 371 -16.99 1.88 12.86
CA LEU A 371 -16.91 3.16 12.17
C LEU A 371 -18.31 3.76 11.97
N ILE A 372 -19.26 2.96 11.52
CA ILE A 372 -20.66 3.33 11.30
C ILE A 372 -21.31 3.74 12.61
N GLU A 373 -21.11 3.00 13.68
CA GLU A 373 -21.68 3.33 14.99
C GLU A 373 -21.14 4.64 15.54
N GLN A 374 -19.84 4.89 15.39
CA GLN A 374 -19.26 6.19 15.76
C GLN A 374 -19.88 7.33 14.95
N ALA A 375 -20.10 7.14 13.64
CA ALA A 375 -20.67 8.18 12.78
C ALA A 375 -22.06 8.63 13.22
N LYS A 376 -22.92 7.72 13.70
CA LYS A 376 -24.27 8.02 14.19
C LYS A 376 -24.30 9.05 15.32
N HIS A 377 -23.21 9.19 16.06
CA HIS A 377 -23.10 10.09 17.20
C HIS A 377 -22.31 11.38 16.88
N CYS A 378 -21.91 11.57 15.63
CA CYS A 378 -21.18 12.75 15.19
C CYS A 378 -22.09 13.84 14.65
N ALA A 379 -21.64 15.08 14.72
CA ALA A 379 -22.27 16.19 14.01
C ALA A 379 -22.05 16.05 12.49
N PRO A 380 -22.90 16.66 11.66
CA PRO A 380 -22.62 16.77 10.23
C PRO A 380 -21.28 17.45 9.94
N PRO A 381 -20.68 17.20 8.78
CA PRO A 381 -19.46 17.91 8.36
C PRO A 381 -19.65 19.42 8.34
N THR A 382 -18.62 20.16 8.70
CA THR A 382 -18.56 21.61 8.51
C THR A 382 -18.24 21.92 7.06
N GLU A 383 -19.03 22.74 6.39
CA GLU A 383 -18.80 23.09 5.00
C GLU A 383 -17.47 23.86 4.84
N LEU A 384 -16.62 23.40 3.92
CA LEU A 384 -15.35 24.03 3.55
C LEU A 384 -15.43 24.70 2.18
N GLU A 385 -16.06 24.04 1.24
CA GLU A 385 -16.17 24.45 -0.15
C GLU A 385 -17.61 24.28 -0.62
N GLN A 386 -17.98 25.00 -1.68
CA GLN A 386 -19.26 24.90 -2.37
C GLN A 386 -19.02 24.79 -3.86
N GLY A 387 -20.03 24.36 -4.59
CA GLY A 387 -19.97 24.21 -6.02
C GLY A 387 -19.64 22.78 -6.43
N THR A 388 -19.12 22.62 -7.62
CA THR A 388 -18.94 21.31 -8.23
C THR A 388 -17.62 21.24 -8.99
N ILE A 389 -17.11 20.00 -9.16
CA ILE A 389 -15.99 19.68 -10.04
C ILE A 389 -16.45 18.66 -11.08
N VAL A 390 -15.90 18.73 -12.29
CA VAL A 390 -16.20 17.78 -13.36
C VAL A 390 -14.97 16.92 -13.61
N GLY A 391 -15.17 15.59 -13.63
CA GLY A 391 -14.12 14.62 -13.93
C GLY A 391 -14.69 13.38 -14.63
N GLY A 392 -13.92 12.30 -14.67
CA GLY A 392 -14.31 11.06 -15.33
C GLY A 392 -13.94 10.98 -16.82
N PHE A 393 -13.02 11.84 -17.26
CA PHE A 393 -12.45 11.76 -18.61
C PHE A 393 -11.48 10.56 -18.67
N ALA A 394 -11.92 9.48 -19.25
CA ALA A 394 -11.13 8.25 -19.38
C ALA A 394 -11.47 7.51 -20.68
N HIS A 395 -10.60 6.58 -21.09
CA HIS A 395 -10.81 5.70 -22.24
C HIS A 395 -11.24 6.45 -23.52
N ALA A 396 -12.43 6.12 -24.07
CA ALA A 396 -12.92 6.71 -25.31
C ALA A 396 -13.07 8.23 -25.29
N GLN A 397 -13.36 8.83 -24.12
CA GLN A 397 -13.44 10.29 -23.99
C GLN A 397 -12.06 10.95 -24.18
N VAL A 398 -10.99 10.33 -23.67
CA VAL A 398 -9.61 10.84 -23.85
C VAL A 398 -9.22 10.77 -25.33
N LEU A 399 -9.53 9.65 -26.00
CA LEU A 399 -9.27 9.49 -27.43
C LEU A 399 -10.05 10.52 -28.29
N ALA A 400 -11.32 10.73 -27.98
CA ALA A 400 -12.15 11.73 -28.67
C ALA A 400 -11.65 13.17 -28.48
N LEU A 401 -11.03 13.48 -27.34
CA LEU A 401 -10.39 14.77 -27.12
C LEU A 401 -9.08 14.90 -27.87
N ALA A 402 -8.29 13.83 -27.93
CA ALA A 402 -7.00 13.82 -28.67
C ALA A 402 -7.17 14.07 -30.16
N ASP A 403 -8.31 13.65 -30.74
CA ASP A 403 -8.63 13.93 -32.16
C ASP A 403 -8.99 15.40 -32.43
N GLN A 404 -9.20 16.20 -31.37
CA GLN A 404 -9.56 17.62 -31.46
C GLN A 404 -8.37 18.56 -31.20
N ILE A 405 -7.26 18.06 -30.71
CA ILE A 405 -6.01 18.80 -30.44
C ILE A 405 -5.02 18.57 -31.57
#